data_a964a14acd69d9edc3fb0940429833dd
#
_entry.id   a964a14acd69d9edc3fb0940429833dd
#
_cell.length_a   1.000
_cell.length_b   1.000
_cell.length_c   1.000
_cell.angle_alpha   90.00
_cell.angle_beta   90.00
_cell.angle_gamma   90.00
#
_symmetry.space_group_name_H-M   'P 1'
#
loop_
_entity.id
_entity.type
_entity.pdbx_description
1 polymer ?
#
loop_
_entity_poly.entity_id
_entity_poly.type
_entity_poly.pdbx_seq_one_letter_code
_entity_poly.pdbx_strand_id
1 'polypeptide(L)'
;QQLITFVSQSVLDFLPEDVKVSQELQYTLIKDDYYKGTGNQVLAMNNGKVIDVKKQQVTILDENGTEITFSKLKDIQVKKFQKIKQGDTIALYQQKFKMIFEYLGKQITYQEYLGM
;
A
#
# COMPACT_ATOMS: atom_id res chain seq x y z
N GLN A 1 3.45 -11.27 27.97
CA GLN A 1 3.04 -11.31 27.57
C GLN A 1 2.90 -11.46 26.71
N GLN A 2 3.17 -11.69 26.23
CA GLN A 2 2.96 -11.95 25.30
C GLN A 2 2.19 -11.94 24.87
N LEU A 3 2.22 -11.78 25.46
CA LEU A 3 1.25 -11.62 25.08
C LEU A 3 0.96 -11.33 23.82
N ILE A 4 1.52 -11.12 23.18
CA ILE A 4 1.33 -10.71 21.90
C ILE A 4 1.63 -11.71 20.88
N THR A 5 2.41 -12.66 21.23
CA THR A 5 2.77 -13.69 20.32
C THR A 5 1.58 -14.44 19.79
N PHE A 6 0.48 -14.42 20.54
CA PHE A 6 -0.64 -15.06 20.01
C PHE A 6 -1.67 -14.03 19.82
N VAL A 7 -1.56 -13.10 19.06
CA VAL A 7 -2.49 -12.06 18.86
C VAL A 7 -3.86 -12.63 18.55
N SER A 8 -4.76 -12.55 19.48
CA SER A 8 -6.12 -12.97 19.26
C SER A 8 -6.91 -11.77 18.75
N GLN A 9 -8.12 -12.03 18.31
CA GLN A 9 -8.98 -10.95 17.82
C GLN A 9 -9.24 -9.92 18.91
N SER A 10 -9.42 -10.38 20.14
CA SER A 10 -9.69 -9.45 21.23
C SER A 10 -8.50 -8.57 21.53
N VAL A 11 -7.29 -9.07 21.33
CA VAL A 11 -6.09 -8.25 21.52
C VAL A 11 -6.04 -7.17 20.46
N LEU A 12 -6.36 -7.52 19.21
CA LEU A 12 -6.38 -6.54 18.14
C LEU A 12 -7.37 -5.41 18.41
N ASP A 13 -8.49 -5.73 19.03
CA ASP A 13 -9.51 -4.72 19.31
C ASP A 13 -9.03 -3.66 20.29
N PHE A 14 -7.98 -3.97 21.06
CA PHE A 14 -7.44 -3.01 22.03
C PHE A 14 -6.24 -2.23 21.50
N LEU A 15 -5.82 -2.50 20.25
CA LEU A 15 -4.71 -1.76 19.68
C LEU A 15 -5.14 -0.39 19.21
N PRO A 16 -4.22 0.58 19.19
CA PRO A 16 -4.53 1.88 18.63
C PRO A 16 -4.98 1.78 17.19
N GLU A 17 -5.78 2.74 16.77
CA GLU A 17 -6.34 2.71 15.43
C GLU A 17 -5.27 2.72 14.34
N ASP A 18 -4.19 3.47 14.54
CA ASP A 18 -3.13 3.54 13.55
C ASP A 18 -2.44 2.19 13.37
N VAL A 19 -2.32 1.41 14.45
CA VAL A 19 -1.75 0.07 14.36
C VAL A 19 -2.67 -0.85 13.57
N LYS A 20 -3.98 -0.74 13.78
CA LYS A 20 -4.94 -1.54 13.03
C LYS A 20 -4.86 -1.22 11.54
N VAL A 21 -4.76 0.05 11.20
CA VAL A 21 -4.64 0.47 9.82
C VAL A 21 -3.39 -0.11 9.19
N SER A 22 -2.28 -0.09 9.92
CA SER A 22 -1.02 -0.67 9.43
C SER A 22 -1.17 -2.15 9.12
N GLN A 23 -1.89 -2.89 9.97
CA GLN A 23 -2.14 -4.30 9.71
C GLN A 23 -2.93 -4.50 8.41
N GLU A 24 -3.93 -3.67 8.20
CA GLU A 24 -4.76 -3.78 7.02
C GLU A 24 -4.03 -3.40 5.75
N LEU A 25 -2.97 -2.62 5.85
CA LEU A 25 -2.22 -2.15 4.70
C LEU A 25 -1.14 -3.09 4.24
N GLN A 26 -0.99 -4.23 4.90
CA GLN A 26 0.01 -5.20 4.46
C GLN A 26 -0.49 -5.98 3.26
N TYR A 27 0.40 -6.18 2.30
CA TYR A 27 0.08 -6.88 1.07
C TYR A 27 0.90 -8.16 0.96
N THR A 28 0.34 -9.14 0.28
CA THR A 28 1.00 -10.42 0.06
C THR A 28 1.52 -10.47 -1.38
N LEU A 29 2.82 -10.71 -1.52
CA LEU A 29 3.43 -10.92 -2.82
C LEU A 29 2.98 -12.27 -3.37
N ILE A 30 2.43 -12.28 -4.58
CA ILE A 30 1.98 -13.50 -5.22
C ILE A 30 3.10 -14.06 -6.09
N LYS A 31 3.56 -13.28 -7.05
CA LYS A 31 4.60 -13.70 -7.97
C LYS A 31 5.12 -12.47 -8.69
N ASP A 32 6.43 -12.41 -8.89
CA ASP A 32 7.09 -11.26 -9.51
C ASP A 32 6.71 -10.00 -8.72
N ASP A 33 6.13 -9.02 -9.33
CA ASP A 33 5.74 -7.78 -8.65
C ASP A 33 4.23 -7.70 -8.42
N TYR A 34 3.55 -8.85 -8.44
CA TYR A 34 2.11 -8.89 -8.25
C TYR A 34 1.74 -9.16 -6.80
N TYR A 35 0.75 -8.45 -6.30
CA TYR A 35 0.34 -8.48 -4.92
C TYR A 35 -1.16 -8.57 -4.78
N LYS A 36 -1.60 -8.96 -3.61
CA LYS A 36 -2.99 -8.84 -3.22
C LYS A 36 -3.05 -8.42 -1.76
N GLY A 37 -4.12 -7.73 -1.40
CA GLY A 37 -4.36 -7.34 -0.02
C GLY A 37 -5.58 -8.04 0.49
N THR A 38 -6.19 -7.47 1.51
CA THR A 38 -7.43 -7.95 2.07
C THR A 38 -8.57 -7.27 1.33
N GLY A 39 -9.26 -7.98 0.48
CA GLY A 39 -10.33 -7.38 -0.31
C GLY A 39 -9.82 -6.88 -1.66
N ASN A 40 -10.56 -5.98 -2.29
CA ASN A 40 -10.28 -5.53 -3.65
C ASN A 40 -9.84 -4.08 -3.74
N GLN A 41 -9.45 -3.47 -2.64
CA GLN A 41 -9.01 -2.08 -2.62
C GLN A 41 -7.50 -2.00 -2.48
N VAL A 42 -6.90 -1.07 -3.24
CA VAL A 42 -5.50 -0.71 -3.06
C VAL A 42 -5.48 0.51 -2.16
N LEU A 43 -4.90 0.39 -0.98
CA LEU A 43 -4.86 1.45 0.01
C LEU A 43 -3.47 2.05 0.08
N ALA A 44 -3.40 3.35 0.32
CA ALA A 44 -2.12 4.04 0.46
C ALA A 44 -1.40 3.52 1.70
N MET A 45 -0.16 3.09 1.51
CA MET A 45 0.64 2.53 2.60
C MET A 45 1.27 3.62 3.46
N ASN A 46 1.32 4.84 2.95
CA ASN A 46 1.92 5.95 3.65
C ASN A 46 1.30 7.24 3.12
N ASN A 47 1.54 8.34 3.82
CA ASN A 47 1.14 9.65 3.31
C ASN A 47 1.98 9.96 2.08
N GLY A 48 1.42 10.72 1.14
CA GLY A 48 2.14 11.07 -0.04
C GLY A 48 1.32 11.91 -1.00
N LYS A 49 1.75 11.90 -2.24
CA LYS A 49 1.13 12.69 -3.30
C LYS A 49 1.09 11.89 -4.59
N VAL A 50 -0.04 11.96 -5.27
CA VAL A 50 -0.17 11.32 -6.57
C VAL A 50 0.59 12.16 -7.59
N ILE A 51 1.60 11.58 -8.23
CA ILE A 51 2.41 12.33 -9.19
C ILE A 51 2.08 11.98 -10.64
N ASP A 52 1.40 10.87 -10.88
CA ASP A 52 0.98 10.53 -12.22
C ASP A 52 -0.20 9.57 -12.19
N VAL A 53 -1.10 9.72 -13.15
CA VAL A 53 -2.26 8.84 -13.32
C VAL A 53 -2.37 8.52 -14.79
N LYS A 54 -2.36 7.23 -15.11
CA LYS A 54 -2.57 6.73 -16.46
C LYS A 54 -3.70 5.72 -16.40
N LYS A 55 -4.07 5.20 -17.56
CA LYS A 55 -5.09 4.16 -17.60
C LYS A 55 -4.62 2.96 -16.80
N GLN A 56 -5.35 2.59 -15.79
CA GLN A 56 -5.06 1.43 -14.93
C GLN A 56 -3.74 1.54 -14.15
N GLN A 57 -3.18 2.74 -14.02
CA GLN A 57 -1.90 2.91 -13.34
C GLN A 57 -1.85 4.23 -12.57
N VAL A 58 -1.27 4.18 -11.38
CA VAL A 58 -1.08 5.37 -10.54
C VAL A 58 0.32 5.32 -9.96
N THR A 59 1.03 6.45 -9.99
CA THR A 59 2.33 6.59 -9.34
C THR A 59 2.19 7.55 -8.19
N ILE A 60 2.67 7.16 -7.04
CA ILE A 60 2.61 7.96 -5.83
C ILE A 60 4.02 8.16 -5.30
N LEU A 61 4.33 9.40 -4.95
CA LEU A 61 5.56 9.72 -4.23
C LEU A 61 5.17 9.81 -2.75
N ASP A 62 5.66 8.88 -1.95
CA ASP A 62 5.29 8.90 -0.54
C ASP A 62 6.28 9.76 0.26
N GLU A 63 5.95 9.99 1.52
CA GLU A 63 6.71 10.97 2.32
C GLU A 63 8.12 10.52 2.66
N ASN A 64 8.45 9.24 2.48
CA ASN A 64 9.83 8.79 2.69
C ASN A 64 10.68 8.92 1.43
N GLY A 65 10.10 9.42 0.34
CA GLY A 65 10.82 9.62 -0.90
C GLY A 65 10.73 8.48 -1.88
N THR A 66 9.98 7.44 -1.58
CA THR A 66 9.81 6.31 -2.47
C THR A 66 8.71 6.59 -3.49
N GLU A 67 8.97 6.29 -4.76
CA GLU A 67 7.94 6.32 -5.79
C GLU A 67 7.38 4.92 -5.93
N ILE A 68 6.08 4.80 -5.81
CA ILE A 68 5.40 3.53 -5.93
C ILE A 68 4.46 3.60 -7.12
N THR A 69 4.66 2.71 -8.09
CA THR A 69 3.80 2.62 -9.25
C THR A 69 2.89 1.41 -9.10
N PHE A 70 1.61 1.68 -9.01
CA PHE A 70 0.58 0.66 -8.93
C PHE A 70 -0.01 0.48 -10.32
N SER A 71 -0.07 -0.73 -10.81
CA SER A 71 -0.63 -0.99 -12.14
C SER A 71 -1.54 -2.21 -12.11
N LYS A 72 -2.19 -2.49 -13.24
CA LYS A 72 -3.20 -3.54 -13.36
C LYS A 72 -4.40 -3.23 -12.46
N LEU A 73 -4.71 -1.95 -12.33
CA LEU A 73 -5.82 -1.47 -11.52
C LEU A 73 -7.10 -1.47 -12.33
N LYS A 74 -8.23 -1.46 -11.64
CA LYS A 74 -9.53 -1.45 -12.30
C LYS A 74 -10.17 -0.06 -12.27
N ASP A 75 -10.43 0.46 -11.08
CA ASP A 75 -11.07 1.76 -10.93
C ASP A 75 -10.17 2.66 -10.10
N ILE A 76 -9.61 3.68 -10.73
CA ILE A 76 -8.73 4.62 -10.04
C ILE A 76 -9.57 5.66 -9.33
N GLN A 77 -9.31 5.84 -8.03
CA GLN A 77 -10.10 6.71 -7.17
C GLN A 77 -9.40 8.03 -6.86
N VAL A 78 -8.22 8.27 -7.42
CA VAL A 78 -7.43 9.46 -7.12
C VAL A 78 -7.11 10.22 -8.40
N LYS A 79 -6.67 11.48 -8.24
CA LYS A 79 -6.33 12.34 -9.36
C LYS A 79 -4.88 12.77 -9.25
N LYS A 80 -4.29 13.13 -10.37
CA LYS A 80 -2.92 13.63 -10.40
C LYS A 80 -2.80 14.85 -9.49
N PHE A 81 -1.72 14.87 -8.71
CA PHE A 81 -1.37 15.92 -7.76
C PHE A 81 -2.23 15.93 -6.48
N GLN A 82 -3.10 14.95 -6.31
CA GLN A 82 -3.87 14.82 -5.08
C GLN A 82 -2.97 14.39 -3.94
N LYS A 83 -3.12 15.02 -2.78
CA LYS A 83 -2.47 14.57 -1.56
C LYS A 83 -3.26 13.39 -1.00
N ILE A 84 -2.56 12.38 -0.54
CA ILE A 84 -3.20 11.20 0.04
C ILE A 84 -2.64 10.95 1.43
N LYS A 85 -3.45 10.29 2.23
CA LYS A 85 -3.06 9.89 3.58
C LYS A 85 -3.03 8.38 3.66
N GLN A 86 -2.23 7.87 4.57
CA GLN A 86 -2.19 6.43 4.83
C GLN A 86 -3.60 5.91 5.02
N GLY A 87 -3.95 4.86 4.32
CA GLY A 87 -5.27 4.25 4.41
C GLY A 87 -6.26 4.72 3.36
N ASP A 88 -5.96 5.80 2.63
CA ASP A 88 -6.87 6.26 1.58
C ASP A 88 -6.94 5.22 0.46
N THR A 89 -8.12 5.09 -0.14
CA THR A 89 -8.30 4.18 -1.26
C THR A 89 -7.74 4.82 -2.52
N ILE A 90 -6.76 4.15 -3.13
CA ILE A 90 -6.14 4.60 -4.38
C ILE A 90 -6.94 4.11 -5.57
N ALA A 91 -7.32 2.84 -5.56
CA ALA A 91 -7.99 2.21 -6.68
C ALA A 91 -8.58 0.87 -6.25
N LEU A 92 -9.32 0.27 -7.15
CA LEU A 92 -9.81 -1.10 -6.98
C LEU A 92 -9.03 -2.01 -7.92
N TYR A 93 -9.02 -3.30 -7.60
CA TYR A 93 -8.42 -4.30 -8.47
C TYR A 93 -9.27 -5.56 -8.38
N GLN A 94 -9.09 -6.49 -9.34
CA GLN A 94 -9.91 -7.70 -9.35
C GLN A 94 -9.30 -8.83 -8.54
N GLN A 95 -8.18 -9.38 -8.97
CA GLN A 95 -7.57 -10.53 -8.30
C GLN A 95 -6.20 -10.20 -7.75
N LYS A 96 -5.47 -9.38 -8.46
CA LYS A 96 -4.12 -8.97 -8.09
C LYS A 96 -3.79 -7.67 -8.81
N PHE A 97 -2.80 -6.98 -8.29
CA PHE A 97 -2.30 -5.76 -8.90
C PHE A 97 -0.79 -5.77 -8.79
N LYS A 98 -0.14 -4.86 -9.49
CA LYS A 98 1.32 -4.82 -9.55
C LYS A 98 1.82 -3.58 -8.82
N MET A 99 2.93 -3.73 -8.07
CA MET A 99 3.60 -2.61 -7.42
C MET A 99 5.08 -2.64 -7.77
N ILE A 100 5.60 -1.49 -8.17
CA ILE A 100 7.03 -1.29 -8.39
C ILE A 100 7.47 -0.15 -7.49
N PHE A 101 8.52 -0.37 -6.74
CA PHE A 101 9.05 0.61 -5.78
C PHE A 101 10.39 1.13 -6.27
N GLU A 102 10.55 2.45 -6.28
CA GLU A 102 11.82 3.08 -6.65
C GLU A 102 12.23 4.10 -5.60
N TYR A 103 13.47 4.03 -5.18
CA TYR A 103 14.02 4.96 -4.21
C TYR A 103 15.37 5.44 -4.71
N LEU A 104 15.53 6.76 -4.81
CA LEU A 104 16.75 7.40 -5.31
C LEU A 104 17.16 6.84 -6.68
N GLY A 105 16.16 6.61 -7.53
CA GLY A 105 16.41 6.15 -8.89
C GLY A 105 16.68 4.66 -9.04
N LYS A 106 16.57 3.89 -7.96
CA LYS A 106 16.80 2.46 -8.00
C LYS A 106 15.56 1.72 -7.58
N GLN A 107 15.28 0.62 -8.27
CA GLN A 107 14.18 -0.24 -7.87
C GLN A 107 14.54 -0.97 -6.59
N ILE A 108 13.63 -0.96 -5.62
CA ILE A 108 13.80 -1.67 -4.36
C ILE A 108 12.66 -2.66 -4.21
N THR A 109 12.81 -3.60 -3.28
CA THR A 109 11.78 -4.60 -3.04
C THR A 109 10.75 -4.07 -2.06
N TYR A 110 9.61 -4.73 -2.01
CA TYR A 110 8.58 -4.41 -1.02
C TYR A 110 9.14 -4.53 0.40
N GLN A 111 9.95 -5.57 0.65
CA GLN A 111 10.55 -5.77 1.96
C GLN A 111 11.48 -4.61 2.33
N GLU A 112 12.27 -4.16 1.38
CA GLU A 112 13.15 -3.01 1.61
C GLU A 112 12.32 -1.77 1.91
N TYR A 113 11.23 -1.58 1.18
CA TYR A 113 10.33 -0.45 1.42
C TYR A 113 9.74 -0.50 2.83
N LEU A 114 9.30 -1.67 3.27
CA LEU A 114 8.72 -1.81 4.61
C LEU A 114 9.73 -1.53 5.72
N GLY A 115 11.01 -1.72 5.45
CA GLY A 115 12.06 -1.48 6.44
C GLY A 115 12.56 -0.06 6.51
N MET A 116 12.00 0.82 5.73
CA MET A 116 12.47 2.22 5.68
C MET A 116 11.92 3.07 6.81
#